data_d63ec2f2c4d57d1964b4e454fd52aaf7
#
_entry.id   d63ec2f2c4d57d1964b4e454fd52aaf7
#
_cell.length_a   1.000
_cell.length_b   1.000
_cell.length_c   1.000
_cell.angle_alpha   90.00
_cell.angle_beta   90.00
_cell.angle_gamma   90.00
#
_symmetry.space_group_name_H-M   'P 1'
#
loop_
_entity.id
_entity.type
_entity.pdbx_description
1 polymer ?
#
loop_
_entity_poly.entity_id
_entity_poly.type
_entity_poly.pdbx_seq_one_letter_code
_entity_poly.pdbx_strand_id
1 'polypeptide(L)'
;MMWERYNLMAQNAMNQGKPQEAEDLFRSAIAEAEKLDAKDPKLANSLNNLANCLRNQGKYPEAEQNYKRALEVRQKVLGPLHTDLIGIYENYAKMLRAAGREAEATKMDSHARAIFMKK
;
A
#
# COMPACT_ATOMS: atom_id res chain seq x y z
N MET A 1 18.71 10.14 1.67
CA MET A 1 18.20 9.10 2.59
C MET A 1 18.10 7.75 1.89
N MET A 2 18.30 6.69 2.63
CA MET A 2 18.24 5.33 2.05
C MET A 2 16.83 4.95 1.60
N TRP A 3 15.79 5.47 2.26
CA TRP A 3 14.42 5.16 1.88
C TRP A 3 14.12 5.52 0.42
N GLU A 4 14.45 6.73 0.01
CA GLU A 4 14.19 7.20 -1.37
C GLU A 4 14.93 6.34 -2.38
N ARG A 5 16.15 5.96 -2.05
CA ARG A 5 16.98 5.13 -2.90
C ARG A 5 16.35 3.74 -3.10
N TYR A 6 15.98 3.09 -2.00
CA TYR A 6 15.34 1.78 -2.06
C TYR A 6 14.01 1.86 -2.82
N ASN A 7 13.21 2.88 -2.54
CA ASN A 7 11.92 3.04 -3.18
C ASN A 7 12.07 3.23 -4.70
N LEU A 8 13.01 4.06 -5.12
CA LEU A 8 13.27 4.28 -6.54
C LEU A 8 13.76 3.01 -7.23
N MET A 9 14.71 2.32 -6.61
CA MET A 9 15.24 1.06 -7.15
C MET A 9 14.15 0.00 -7.26
N ALA A 10 13.26 -0.06 -6.27
CA ALA A 10 12.14 -0.99 -6.29
C ALA A 10 11.16 -0.69 -7.43
N GLN A 11 10.84 0.58 -7.64
CA GLN A 11 9.96 0.98 -8.75
C GLN A 11 10.61 0.63 -10.09
N ASN A 12 11.89 0.87 -10.22
CA ASN A 12 12.63 0.50 -11.44
C ASN A 12 12.60 -1.00 -11.68
N ALA A 13 12.77 -1.80 -10.63
CA ALA A 13 12.71 -3.25 -10.73
C ALA A 13 11.32 -3.72 -11.17
N MET A 14 10.25 -3.11 -10.65
CA MET A 14 8.89 -3.41 -11.10
C MET A 14 8.72 -3.10 -12.59
N ASN A 15 9.20 -1.94 -13.02
CA ASN A 15 9.10 -1.52 -14.42
C ASN A 15 9.88 -2.42 -15.35
N GLN A 16 10.92 -3.08 -14.84
CA GLN A 16 11.75 -4.01 -15.61
C GLN A 16 11.23 -5.45 -15.56
N GLY A 17 10.12 -5.68 -14.90
CA GLY A 17 9.55 -7.01 -14.75
C GLY A 17 10.34 -7.92 -13.82
N LYS A 18 10.93 -7.35 -12.76
CA LYS A 18 11.72 -8.09 -11.77
C LYS A 18 11.01 -8.03 -10.41
N PRO A 19 9.89 -8.77 -10.24
CA PRO A 19 9.05 -8.62 -9.05
C PRO A 19 9.73 -9.03 -7.74
N GLN A 20 10.56 -10.07 -7.75
CA GLN A 20 11.23 -10.51 -6.52
C GLN A 20 12.25 -9.46 -6.05
N GLU A 21 12.99 -8.90 -6.98
CA GLU A 21 13.95 -7.83 -6.67
C GLU A 21 13.22 -6.60 -6.12
N ALA A 22 12.10 -6.23 -6.75
CA ALA A 22 11.26 -5.12 -6.30
C ALA A 22 10.74 -5.36 -4.88
N GLU A 23 10.26 -6.57 -4.61
CA GLU A 23 9.76 -6.95 -3.30
C GLU A 23 10.83 -6.77 -2.22
N ASP A 24 12.03 -7.28 -2.47
CA ASP A 24 13.15 -7.18 -1.53
C ASP A 24 13.52 -5.72 -1.25
N LEU A 25 13.52 -4.91 -2.30
CA LEU A 25 13.86 -3.48 -2.18
C LEU A 25 12.76 -2.70 -1.43
N PHE A 26 11.48 -3.03 -1.66
CA PHE A 26 10.41 -2.41 -0.89
C PHE A 26 10.50 -2.80 0.59
N ARG A 27 10.88 -4.04 0.91
CA ARG A 27 11.08 -4.45 2.29
C ARG A 27 12.22 -3.67 2.95
N SER A 28 13.29 -3.39 2.20
CA SER A 28 14.38 -2.53 2.69
C SER A 28 13.89 -1.10 2.93
N ALA A 29 13.04 -0.58 2.03
CA ALA A 29 12.44 0.75 2.20
C ALA A 29 11.57 0.80 3.45
N ILE A 30 10.80 -0.26 3.72
CA ILE A 30 9.96 -0.36 4.92
C ILE A 30 10.83 -0.31 6.17
N ALA A 31 11.93 -1.07 6.19
CA ALA A 31 12.84 -1.08 7.35
C ALA A 31 13.37 0.33 7.64
N GLU A 32 13.71 1.10 6.60
CA GLU A 32 14.16 2.48 6.76
C GLU A 32 13.03 3.38 7.25
N ALA A 33 11.84 3.21 6.68
CA ALA A 33 10.68 4.03 7.05
C ALA A 33 10.22 3.79 8.50
N GLU A 34 10.41 2.58 9.02
CA GLU A 34 10.05 2.25 10.39
C GLU A 34 10.87 3.01 11.42
N LYS A 35 12.01 3.55 11.02
CA LYS A 35 12.87 4.37 11.89
C LYS A 35 12.40 5.82 11.98
N LEU A 36 11.44 6.23 11.16
CA LEU A 36 10.97 7.60 11.08
C LEU A 36 9.83 7.86 12.07
N ASP A 37 9.49 9.14 12.25
CA ASP A 37 8.36 9.54 13.07
C ASP A 37 7.06 8.93 12.52
N ALA A 38 6.14 8.56 13.41
CA ALA A 38 4.86 7.96 13.03
C ALA A 38 4.04 8.83 12.07
N LYS A 39 4.24 10.16 12.11
CA LYS A 39 3.54 11.10 11.21
C LYS A 39 4.09 11.11 9.80
N ASP A 40 5.28 10.54 9.59
CA ASP A 40 5.88 10.51 8.26
C ASP A 40 5.12 9.52 7.37
N PRO A 41 4.71 9.92 6.16
CA PRO A 41 3.92 9.05 5.29
C PRO A 41 4.72 7.91 4.64
N LYS A 42 6.04 7.90 4.77
CA LYS A 42 6.88 6.94 4.04
C LYS A 42 6.58 5.49 4.37
N LEU A 43 6.28 5.18 5.65
CA LEU A 43 5.98 3.80 6.02
C LEU A 43 4.71 3.28 5.31
N ALA A 44 3.63 4.05 5.38
CA ALA A 44 2.39 3.65 4.72
C ALA A 44 2.56 3.58 3.21
N ASN A 45 3.30 4.52 2.61
CA ASN A 45 3.59 4.51 1.19
C ASN A 45 4.34 3.24 0.79
N SER A 46 5.35 2.85 1.55
CA SER A 46 6.14 1.65 1.27
C SER A 46 5.32 0.38 1.43
N LEU A 47 4.47 0.33 2.45
CA LEU A 47 3.58 -0.82 2.66
C LEU A 47 2.59 -0.96 1.49
N ASN A 48 2.02 0.14 1.04
CA ASN A 48 1.12 0.14 -0.10
C ASN A 48 1.84 -0.29 -1.38
N ASN A 49 3.05 0.19 -1.59
CA ASN A 49 3.86 -0.19 -2.76
C ASN A 49 4.23 -1.67 -2.73
N LEU A 50 4.62 -2.19 -1.57
CA LEU A 50 4.90 -3.62 -1.42
C LEU A 50 3.64 -4.44 -1.70
N ALA A 51 2.50 -4.00 -1.17
CA ALA A 51 1.23 -4.68 -1.41
C ALA A 51 0.90 -4.73 -2.91
N ASN A 52 1.12 -3.63 -3.64
CA ASN A 52 0.91 -3.60 -5.09
C ASN A 52 1.84 -4.58 -5.80
N CYS A 53 3.08 -4.67 -5.37
CA CYS A 53 4.06 -5.61 -5.93
C CYS A 53 3.61 -7.05 -5.70
N LEU A 54 3.14 -7.36 -4.49
CA LEU A 54 2.64 -8.70 -4.15
C LEU A 54 1.37 -9.04 -4.92
N ARG A 55 0.47 -8.07 -5.07
CA ARG A 55 -0.74 -8.24 -5.88
C ARG A 55 -0.39 -8.63 -7.31
N ASN A 56 0.58 -7.93 -7.90
CA ASN A 56 1.00 -8.19 -9.28
C ASN A 56 1.60 -9.59 -9.46
N GLN A 57 2.11 -10.17 -8.38
CA GLN A 57 2.63 -11.54 -8.37
C GLN A 57 1.56 -12.58 -8.04
N GLY A 58 0.33 -12.16 -7.75
CA GLY A 58 -0.73 -13.06 -7.32
C GLY A 58 -0.63 -13.50 -5.87
N LYS A 59 0.22 -12.87 -5.08
CA LYS A 59 0.40 -13.17 -3.65
C LYS A 59 -0.62 -12.39 -2.82
N TYR A 60 -1.90 -12.71 -3.00
CA TYR A 60 -3.00 -11.93 -2.45
C TYR A 60 -3.06 -11.89 -0.92
N PRO A 61 -2.91 -13.00 -0.19
CA PRO A 61 -2.95 -12.92 1.27
C PRO A 61 -1.88 -11.99 1.86
N GLU A 62 -0.67 -12.03 1.33
CA GLU A 62 0.41 -11.16 1.78
C GLU A 62 0.13 -9.70 1.40
N ALA A 63 -0.38 -9.48 0.18
CA ALA A 63 -0.76 -8.13 -0.26
C ALA A 63 -1.81 -7.54 0.67
N GLU A 64 -2.81 -8.33 1.03
CA GLU A 64 -3.88 -7.90 1.92
C GLU A 64 -3.34 -7.42 3.28
N GLN A 65 -2.42 -8.18 3.87
CA GLN A 65 -1.82 -7.82 5.15
C GLN A 65 -1.13 -6.45 5.07
N ASN A 66 -0.46 -6.19 3.95
CA ASN A 66 0.26 -4.92 3.78
C ASN A 66 -0.68 -3.74 3.53
N TYR A 67 -1.78 -3.95 2.78
CA TYR A 67 -2.79 -2.90 2.62
C TYR A 67 -3.44 -2.57 3.97
N LYS A 68 -3.79 -3.58 4.75
CA LYS A 68 -4.39 -3.37 6.07
C LYS A 68 -3.45 -2.60 6.99
N ARG A 69 -2.19 -2.97 6.99
CA ARG A 69 -1.20 -2.28 7.83
C ARG A 69 -1.02 -0.83 7.38
N ALA A 70 -0.98 -0.59 6.08
CA ALA A 70 -0.87 0.78 5.54
C ALA A 70 -2.04 1.64 5.99
N LEU A 71 -3.26 1.12 5.92
CA LEU A 71 -4.46 1.80 6.40
C LEU A 71 -4.35 2.11 7.89
N GLU A 72 -3.98 1.11 8.69
CA GLU A 72 -3.88 1.24 10.14
C GLU A 72 -2.87 2.32 10.53
N VAL A 73 -1.70 2.29 9.91
CA VAL A 73 -0.64 3.27 10.19
C VAL A 73 -1.11 4.70 9.88
N ARG A 74 -1.77 4.91 8.75
CA ARG A 74 -2.21 6.26 8.36
C ARG A 74 -3.44 6.70 9.13
N GLN A 75 -4.37 5.80 9.40
CA GLN A 75 -5.58 6.13 10.18
C GLN A 75 -5.24 6.59 11.59
N LYS A 76 -4.24 5.99 12.20
CA LYS A 76 -3.79 6.37 13.54
C LYS A 76 -3.37 7.82 13.63
N VAL A 77 -2.75 8.34 12.56
CA VAL A 77 -2.21 9.70 12.52
C VAL A 77 -3.22 10.70 11.98
N LEU A 78 -3.95 10.32 10.93
CA LEU A 78 -4.79 11.24 10.16
C LEU A 78 -6.29 11.09 10.42
N GLY A 79 -6.69 10.02 11.09
CA GLY A 79 -8.09 9.68 11.27
C GLY A 79 -8.63 8.88 10.10
N PRO A 80 -9.84 8.27 10.26
CA PRO A 80 -10.37 7.30 9.29
C PRO A 80 -10.93 7.91 8.00
N LEU A 81 -11.05 9.23 7.93
CA LEU A 81 -11.68 9.90 6.77
C LEU A 81 -10.73 10.83 6.03
N HIS A 82 -9.43 10.63 6.18
CA HIS A 82 -8.44 11.46 5.49
C HIS A 82 -8.27 11.02 4.02
N THR A 83 -8.10 12.00 3.13
CA THR A 83 -7.99 11.74 1.69
C THR A 83 -6.79 10.87 1.31
N ASP A 84 -5.73 10.85 2.12
CA ASP A 84 -4.56 10.01 1.87
C ASP A 84 -4.91 8.52 1.87
N LEU A 85 -6.04 8.13 2.48
CA LEU A 85 -6.46 6.72 2.53
C LEU A 85 -7.13 6.26 1.23
N ILE A 86 -7.60 7.18 0.40
CA ILE A 86 -8.36 6.83 -0.82
C ILE A 86 -7.54 5.89 -1.72
N GLY A 87 -6.29 6.25 -2.00
CA GLY A 87 -5.43 5.44 -2.87
C GLY A 87 -5.20 4.03 -2.33
N ILE A 88 -5.05 3.90 -1.02
CA ILE A 88 -4.85 2.60 -0.38
C ILE A 88 -6.11 1.74 -0.53
N TYR A 89 -7.28 2.31 -0.24
CA TYR A 89 -8.55 1.60 -0.41
C TYR A 89 -8.76 1.16 -1.86
N GLU A 90 -8.45 2.03 -2.83
CA GLU A 90 -8.60 1.71 -4.25
C GLU A 90 -7.68 0.56 -4.68
N ASN A 91 -6.43 0.58 -4.22
CA ASN A 91 -5.50 -0.50 -4.53
C ASN A 91 -5.90 -1.81 -3.87
N TYR A 92 -6.38 -1.73 -2.63
CA TYR A 92 -6.88 -2.89 -1.90
C TYR A 92 -8.09 -3.49 -2.64
N ALA A 93 -9.01 -2.64 -3.11
CA ALA A 93 -10.15 -3.11 -3.89
C ALA A 93 -9.71 -3.84 -5.16
N LYS A 94 -8.70 -3.33 -5.86
CA LYS A 94 -8.15 -3.98 -7.04
C LYS A 94 -7.63 -5.39 -6.71
N MET A 95 -6.93 -5.52 -5.58
CA MET A 95 -6.41 -6.82 -5.13
C MET A 95 -7.57 -7.78 -4.83
N LEU A 96 -8.60 -7.32 -4.13
CA LEU A 96 -9.74 -8.15 -3.79
C LEU A 96 -10.47 -8.64 -5.03
N ARG A 97 -10.63 -7.79 -6.05
CA ARG A 97 -11.22 -8.20 -7.32
C ARG A 97 -10.38 -9.24 -8.04
N ALA A 98 -9.07 -9.04 -8.04
CA ALA A 98 -8.16 -10.01 -8.65
C ALA A 98 -8.24 -11.37 -7.94
N ALA A 99 -8.51 -11.37 -6.65
CA ALA A 99 -8.67 -12.57 -5.83
C ALA A 99 -10.08 -13.16 -5.89
N GLY A 100 -10.99 -12.55 -6.67
CA GLY A 100 -12.38 -13.01 -6.79
C GLY A 100 -13.28 -12.64 -5.62
N ARG A 101 -12.86 -11.66 -4.81
CA ARG A 101 -13.58 -11.24 -3.60
C ARG A 101 -14.31 -9.92 -3.86
N GLU A 102 -15.28 -9.96 -4.79
CA GLU A 102 -15.96 -8.76 -5.30
C GLU A 102 -16.75 -8.01 -4.22
N ALA A 103 -17.44 -8.71 -3.33
CA ALA A 103 -18.24 -8.07 -2.28
C ALA A 103 -17.35 -7.25 -1.34
N GLU A 104 -16.19 -7.79 -0.98
CA GLU A 104 -15.24 -7.08 -0.12
C GLU A 104 -14.59 -5.90 -0.85
N ALA A 105 -14.31 -6.07 -2.15
CA ALA A 105 -13.79 -4.97 -2.98
C ALA A 105 -14.77 -3.80 -3.00
N THR A 106 -16.06 -4.09 -3.13
CA THR A 106 -17.10 -3.06 -3.12
C THR A 106 -17.11 -2.31 -1.80
N LYS A 107 -16.86 -2.99 -0.69
CA LYS A 107 -16.75 -2.32 0.63
C LYS A 107 -15.59 -1.34 0.65
N MET A 108 -14.45 -1.72 0.08
CA MET A 108 -13.28 -0.84 0.03
C MET A 108 -13.55 0.39 -0.85
N ASP A 109 -14.21 0.19 -1.99
CA ASP A 109 -14.64 1.30 -2.85
C ASP A 109 -15.60 2.23 -2.10
N SER A 110 -16.49 1.68 -1.29
CA SER A 110 -17.43 2.48 -0.49
C SER A 110 -16.70 3.33 0.54
N HIS A 111 -15.67 2.78 1.18
CA HIS A 111 -14.84 3.56 2.11
C HIS A 111 -14.16 4.72 1.39
N ALA A 112 -13.59 4.48 0.22
CA ALA A 112 -12.94 5.52 -0.57
C ALA A 112 -13.94 6.60 -0.97
N ARG A 113 -15.13 6.19 -1.42
CA ARG A 113 -16.19 7.12 -1.82
C ARG A 113 -16.66 7.96 -0.64
N ALA A 114 -16.84 7.37 0.53
CA ALA A 114 -17.26 8.08 1.73
C ALA A 114 -16.28 9.20 2.08
N ILE A 115 -14.99 8.94 1.95
CA ILE A 115 -13.95 9.95 2.18
C ILE A 115 -14.05 11.06 1.14
N PHE A 116 -14.16 10.69 -0.12
CA PHE A 116 -14.25 11.65 -1.23
C PHE A 116 -15.47 12.55 -1.09
N MET A 117 -16.61 11.97 -0.73
CA MET A 117 -17.87 12.71 -0.60
C MET A 117 -17.93 13.61 0.62
N LYS A 118 -17.11 13.33 1.63
CA LYS A 118 -17.08 14.11 2.87
C LYS A 118 -16.45 15.49 2.67
N LYS A 119 -15.69 15.67 1.63
CA LYS A 119 -15.13 17.00 1.32
C LYS A 119 -16.26 18.03 1.08
#